data_64cbe483b72a57be10c26acb22cfde3c
#
_entry.id   64cbe483b72a57be10c26acb22cfde3c
#
_cell.length_a   1.000
_cell.length_b   1.000
_cell.length_c   1.000
_cell.angle_alpha   90.00
_cell.angle_beta   90.00
_cell.angle_gamma   90.00
#
_symmetry.space_group_name_H-M   'P 1'
#
loop_
_entity.id
_entity.type
_entity.pdbx_description
1 polymer ?
#
loop_
_entity_poly.entity_id
_entity_poly.type
_entity_poly.pdbx_seq_one_letter_code
_entity_poly.pdbx_strand_id
1 'polypeptide(L)'
;MVYLWNQTKILNTRIPSAFKEFGGESMPKKEKGMSHQTRPVTKRPPAWCRYTAEEVEALTMKLAKEGHPPSKIGIILRDQHGIPLVKPITGKSVTQILKERNLASSLPEDLENLLRKATRLHVHFDKNKADLGNKRALQIVEAKIYKLSRYYKRKGVLPPDWKYEPKAIALF
;
A
#
# COMPACT_ATOMS: atom_id res chain seq x y z
N MET A 1 -5.53 11.57 -62.89
CA MET A 1 -5.16 12.65 -61.91
C MET A 1 -4.90 11.97 -60.57
N VAL A 2 -3.63 11.75 -60.28
CA VAL A 2 -3.19 10.98 -59.11
C VAL A 2 -2.63 11.96 -58.12
N TYR A 3 -3.25 12.10 -56.97
CA TYR A 3 -2.70 12.93 -55.87
C TYR A 3 -1.81 12.07 -55.01
N LEU A 4 -0.52 12.24 -55.16
CA LEU A 4 0.53 11.75 -54.29
C LEU A 4 0.47 12.54 -52.97
N TRP A 5 0.13 11.82 -51.91
CA TRP A 5 0.30 12.35 -50.53
C TRP A 5 1.76 12.13 -50.10
N ASN A 6 2.45 13.24 -50.01
CA ASN A 6 3.84 13.32 -49.62
C ASN A 6 3.94 13.05 -48.10
N GLN A 7 4.66 12.00 -47.76
CA GLN A 7 5.04 11.70 -46.38
C GLN A 7 6.08 12.74 -45.90
N THR A 8 5.61 13.75 -45.18
CA THR A 8 6.52 14.68 -44.49
C THR A 8 7.16 13.98 -43.30
N LYS A 9 8.48 13.77 -43.44
CA LYS A 9 9.42 13.39 -42.39
C LYS A 9 9.18 14.22 -41.13
N ILE A 10 8.75 13.58 -40.04
CA ILE A 10 8.84 14.16 -38.71
C ILE A 10 10.32 14.26 -38.38
N LEU A 11 10.83 15.47 -38.46
CA LEU A 11 12.17 15.87 -38.04
C LEU A 11 12.35 15.49 -36.57
N ASN A 12 13.23 14.57 -36.34
CA ASN A 12 13.77 14.18 -35.06
C ASN A 12 14.51 15.40 -34.47
N THR A 13 13.79 16.29 -33.81
CA THR A 13 14.39 17.43 -33.10
C THR A 13 15.15 16.91 -31.91
N ARG A 14 16.44 16.74 -32.12
CA ARG A 14 17.46 16.48 -31.10
C ARG A 14 17.27 17.50 -29.97
N ILE A 15 16.87 16.99 -28.79
CA ILE A 15 16.79 17.81 -27.56
C ILE A 15 18.16 18.45 -27.35
N PRO A 16 18.26 19.79 -27.22
CA PRO A 16 19.53 20.48 -27.02
C PRO A 16 20.25 19.94 -25.80
N SER A 17 21.54 19.68 -25.91
CA SER A 17 22.42 19.18 -24.86
C SER A 17 22.48 20.07 -23.60
N ALA A 18 22.04 21.30 -23.69
CA ALA A 18 21.94 22.24 -22.57
C ALA A 18 20.97 21.81 -21.43
N PHE A 19 20.08 20.83 -21.68
CA PHE A 19 19.17 20.31 -20.64
C PHE A 19 19.78 19.17 -19.78
N LYS A 20 21.02 18.77 -20.06
CA LYS A 20 21.71 17.70 -19.33
C LYS A 20 22.56 18.19 -18.13
N GLU A 21 22.75 19.47 -17.97
CA GLU A 21 23.64 20.03 -16.93
C GLU A 21 22.92 20.57 -15.68
N PHE A 22 21.60 20.54 -15.63
CA PHE A 22 20.93 20.69 -14.35
C PHE A 22 21.04 19.36 -13.61
N GLY A 23 22.03 19.27 -12.73
CA GLY A 23 22.26 18.17 -11.82
C GLY A 23 20.93 17.78 -11.19
N GLY A 24 20.66 16.47 -11.23
CA GLY A 24 19.36 15.89 -10.86
C GLY A 24 18.96 16.07 -9.40
N GLU A 25 18.77 17.29 -8.97
CA GLU A 25 17.95 17.59 -7.81
C GLU A 25 16.52 17.25 -8.20
N SER A 26 16.07 16.09 -7.72
CA SER A 26 14.66 15.71 -7.81
C SER A 26 13.85 16.86 -7.23
N MET A 27 13.01 17.51 -8.05
CA MET A 27 12.04 18.50 -7.59
C MET A 27 11.43 18.03 -6.29
N PRO A 28 11.43 18.83 -5.21
CA PRO A 28 10.83 18.44 -3.95
C PRO A 28 9.38 18.04 -4.21
N LYS A 29 9.04 16.79 -3.92
CA LYS A 29 7.68 16.30 -4.07
C LYS A 29 6.79 17.19 -3.19
N LYS A 30 5.82 17.87 -3.79
CA LYS A 30 4.82 18.63 -3.03
C LYS A 30 4.26 17.73 -1.96
N GLU A 31 4.48 18.08 -0.70
CA GLU A 31 3.87 17.40 0.44
C GLU A 31 2.35 17.55 0.32
N LYS A 32 1.68 16.44 0.08
CA LYS A 32 0.22 16.40 0.00
C LYS A 32 -0.31 15.91 1.33
N GLY A 33 -0.84 16.79 2.13
CA GLY A 33 -1.51 16.49 3.38
C GLY A 33 -1.06 17.36 4.55
N MET A 34 -1.87 17.33 5.60
CA MET A 34 -1.65 18.08 6.86
C MET A 34 -0.90 17.26 7.90
N SER A 35 -0.43 16.07 7.57
CA SER A 35 0.27 15.19 8.50
C SER A 35 1.73 15.59 8.62
N HIS A 36 2.11 16.07 9.80
CA HIS A 36 3.48 16.42 10.16
C HIS A 36 4.19 15.33 10.97
N GLN A 37 3.77 14.06 10.84
CA GLN A 37 4.42 12.95 11.52
C GLN A 37 5.81 12.72 10.94
N THR A 38 6.81 13.19 11.65
CA THR A 38 8.22 12.96 11.32
C THR A 38 8.73 11.76 12.11
N ARG A 39 9.23 10.74 11.42
CA ARG A 39 9.91 9.63 12.08
C ARG A 39 11.29 10.07 12.55
N PRO A 40 11.80 9.52 13.69
CA PRO A 40 13.14 9.79 14.12
C PRO A 40 14.17 9.50 13.01
N VAL A 41 15.12 10.39 12.81
CA VAL A 41 16.19 10.24 11.81
C VAL A 41 17.11 9.09 12.18
N THR A 42 17.31 8.86 13.48
CA THR A 42 18.15 7.78 14.02
C THR A 42 17.48 6.43 13.80
N LYS A 43 18.22 5.52 13.17
CA LYS A 43 17.80 4.12 12.98
C LYS A 43 18.14 3.22 14.18
N ARG A 44 18.64 3.78 15.26
CA ARG A 44 18.98 3.04 16.48
C ARG A 44 17.80 3.00 17.44
N PRO A 45 17.63 1.91 18.21
CA PRO A 45 16.62 1.87 19.26
C PRO A 45 16.91 2.97 20.30
N PRO A 46 15.88 3.64 20.85
CA PRO A 46 16.07 4.63 21.90
C PRO A 46 16.63 3.98 23.18
N ALA A 47 17.45 4.71 23.93
CA ALA A 47 18.07 4.21 25.16
C ALA A 47 17.05 3.80 26.24
N TRP A 48 15.87 4.39 26.24
CA TRP A 48 14.79 4.06 27.19
C TRP A 48 14.02 2.77 26.83
N CYS A 49 14.13 2.26 25.60
CA CYS A 49 13.48 1.03 25.18
C CYS A 49 14.33 -0.17 25.60
N ARG A 50 13.88 -0.91 26.62
CA ARG A 50 14.60 -2.05 27.20
C ARG A 50 14.24 -3.40 26.58
N TYR A 51 13.32 -3.44 25.64
CA TYR A 51 12.88 -4.69 24.99
C TYR A 51 13.97 -5.27 24.10
N THR A 52 14.17 -6.57 24.22
CA THR A 52 15.06 -7.34 23.34
C THR A 52 14.37 -7.64 22.00
N ALA A 53 15.13 -7.98 20.97
CA ALA A 53 14.58 -8.32 19.66
C ALA A 53 13.61 -9.53 19.73
N GLU A 54 13.97 -10.53 20.54
CA GLU A 54 13.17 -11.75 20.71
C GLU A 54 11.84 -11.49 21.39
N GLU A 55 11.82 -10.64 22.42
CA GLU A 55 10.58 -10.25 23.09
C GLU A 55 9.64 -9.49 22.16
N VAL A 56 10.17 -8.59 21.34
CA VAL A 56 9.36 -7.85 20.35
C VAL A 56 8.79 -8.80 19.28
N GLU A 57 9.57 -9.78 18.83
CA GLU A 57 9.07 -10.80 17.91
C GLU A 57 7.97 -11.66 18.56
N ALA A 58 8.17 -12.08 19.81
CA ALA A 58 7.17 -12.87 20.55
C ALA A 58 5.85 -12.10 20.74
N LEU A 59 5.91 -10.82 21.12
CA LEU A 59 4.75 -9.94 21.23
C LEU A 59 4.06 -9.75 19.87
N THR A 60 4.83 -9.55 18.80
CA THR A 60 4.28 -9.44 17.44
C THR A 60 3.52 -10.72 17.04
N MET A 61 4.07 -11.89 17.32
CA MET A 61 3.41 -13.17 17.05
C MET A 61 2.13 -13.36 17.88
N LYS A 62 2.16 -12.98 19.16
CA LYS A 62 0.98 -13.05 20.03
C LYS A 62 -0.16 -12.22 19.47
N LEU A 63 0.09 -10.97 19.16
CA LEU A 63 -0.91 -10.05 18.60
C LEU A 63 -1.43 -10.51 17.22
N ALA A 64 -0.58 -11.14 16.40
CA ALA A 64 -1.00 -11.71 15.12
C ALA A 64 -1.95 -12.90 15.31
N LYS A 65 -1.68 -13.79 16.31
CA LYS A 65 -2.56 -14.90 16.65
C LYS A 65 -3.93 -14.43 17.20
N GLU A 66 -3.97 -13.27 17.83
CA GLU A 66 -5.20 -12.57 18.26
C GLU A 66 -5.99 -11.97 17.07
N GLY A 67 -5.48 -12.10 15.83
CA GLY A 67 -6.14 -11.63 14.61
C GLY A 67 -5.93 -10.15 14.29
N HIS A 68 -4.95 -9.50 14.90
CA HIS A 68 -4.64 -8.12 14.58
C HIS A 68 -3.85 -7.99 13.26
N PRO A 69 -4.24 -7.08 12.36
CA PRO A 69 -3.49 -6.84 11.12
C PRO A 69 -2.13 -6.17 11.41
N PRO A 70 -1.14 -6.35 10.52
CA PRO A 70 0.23 -5.85 10.71
C PRO A 70 0.34 -4.38 11.05
N SER A 71 -0.51 -3.53 10.48
CA SER A 71 -0.55 -2.10 10.78
C SER A 71 -1.01 -1.82 12.22
N LYS A 72 -2.05 -2.53 12.69
CA LYS A 72 -2.58 -2.39 14.04
C LYS A 72 -1.61 -2.94 15.09
N ILE A 73 -0.90 -4.03 14.79
CA ILE A 73 0.15 -4.58 15.66
C ILE A 73 1.20 -3.50 15.97
N GLY A 74 1.67 -2.78 14.95
CA GLY A 74 2.64 -1.70 15.16
C GLY A 74 2.10 -0.57 16.07
N ILE A 75 0.83 -0.25 15.98
CA ILE A 75 0.17 0.76 16.84
C ILE A 75 0.07 0.24 18.28
N ILE A 76 -0.37 -1.01 18.48
CA ILE A 76 -0.49 -1.62 19.81
C ILE A 76 0.88 -1.69 20.50
N LEU A 77 1.93 -2.12 19.79
CA LEU A 77 3.28 -2.18 20.32
C LEU A 77 3.78 -0.80 20.76
N ARG A 78 3.45 0.24 20.00
CA ARG A 78 3.81 1.62 20.37
C ARG A 78 3.04 2.12 21.58
N ASP A 79 1.73 1.91 21.62
CA ASP A 79 0.84 2.57 22.59
C ASP A 79 0.74 1.80 23.91
N GLN A 80 0.78 0.45 23.89
CA GLN A 80 0.64 -0.38 25.08
C GLN A 80 1.99 -0.85 25.63
N HIS A 81 2.96 -1.13 24.75
CA HIS A 81 4.27 -1.65 25.16
C HIS A 81 5.39 -0.60 25.09
N GLY A 82 5.10 0.61 24.63
CA GLY A 82 6.11 1.66 24.53
C GLY A 82 7.22 1.36 23.52
N ILE A 83 6.99 0.48 22.53
CA ILE A 83 7.96 0.14 21.49
C ILE A 83 7.74 1.08 20.30
N PRO A 84 8.59 2.09 20.08
CA PRO A 84 8.30 3.13 19.09
C PRO A 84 8.32 2.61 17.65
N LEU A 85 9.27 1.76 17.33
CA LEU A 85 9.44 1.15 16.01
C LEU A 85 10.03 -0.25 16.16
N VAL A 86 9.45 -1.24 15.51
CA VAL A 86 9.92 -2.63 15.54
C VAL A 86 11.24 -2.80 14.79
N LYS A 87 11.34 -2.20 13.59
CA LYS A 87 12.50 -2.40 12.72
C LYS A 87 13.86 -2.00 13.31
N PRO A 88 14.02 -0.91 14.07
CA PRO A 88 15.31 -0.58 14.72
C PRO A 88 15.77 -1.60 15.75
N ILE A 89 14.83 -2.31 16.40
CA ILE A 89 15.13 -3.27 17.47
C ILE A 89 15.41 -4.66 16.88
N THR A 90 14.52 -5.14 15.99
CA THR A 90 14.58 -6.50 15.43
C THR A 90 15.35 -6.60 14.10
N GLY A 91 15.67 -5.46 13.47
CA GLY A 91 16.22 -5.42 12.10
C GLY A 91 15.19 -5.71 11.01
N LYS A 92 14.03 -6.28 11.35
CA LYS A 92 12.98 -6.75 10.43
C LYS A 92 11.72 -5.90 10.54
N SER A 93 10.91 -5.88 9.49
CA SER A 93 9.57 -5.27 9.55
C SER A 93 8.57 -6.27 10.14
N VAL A 94 7.46 -5.78 10.71
CA VAL A 94 6.37 -6.63 11.23
C VAL A 94 5.90 -7.64 10.17
N THR A 95 5.72 -7.19 8.92
CA THR A 95 5.30 -8.05 7.82
C THR A 95 6.33 -9.13 7.46
N GLN A 96 7.63 -8.87 7.62
CA GLN A 96 8.68 -9.87 7.42
C GLN A 96 8.66 -10.92 8.53
N ILE A 97 8.54 -10.50 9.79
CA ILE A 97 8.44 -11.40 10.94
C ILE A 97 7.23 -12.35 10.76
N LEU A 98 6.08 -11.81 10.36
CA LEU A 98 4.88 -12.62 10.15
C LEU A 98 5.01 -13.59 8.97
N LYS A 99 5.71 -13.20 7.89
CA LYS A 99 5.99 -14.09 6.76
C LYS A 99 6.91 -15.24 7.14
N GLU A 100 7.98 -14.97 7.88
CA GLU A 100 8.92 -16.00 8.36
C GLU A 100 8.24 -17.04 9.27
N ARG A 101 7.19 -16.62 9.97
CA ARG A 101 6.41 -17.49 10.88
C ARG A 101 5.13 -18.05 10.25
N ASN A 102 4.93 -17.86 8.95
CA ASN A 102 3.72 -18.29 8.22
C ASN A 102 2.39 -17.78 8.82
N LEU A 103 2.42 -16.62 9.47
CA LEU A 103 1.25 -15.95 10.03
C LEU A 103 0.78 -14.77 9.14
N ALA A 104 1.40 -14.58 7.99
CA ALA A 104 1.02 -13.52 7.07
C ALA A 104 -0.25 -13.88 6.30
N SER A 105 -1.14 -12.90 6.10
CA SER A 105 -2.27 -13.03 5.20
C SER A 105 -1.80 -13.27 3.75
N SER A 106 -2.58 -14.04 2.99
CA SER A 106 -2.33 -14.31 1.56
C SER A 106 -2.43 -13.04 0.71
N LEU A 107 -3.25 -12.09 1.14
CA LEU A 107 -3.43 -10.80 0.46
C LEU A 107 -2.74 -9.68 1.25
N PRO A 108 -2.22 -8.65 0.56
CA PRO A 108 -1.74 -7.44 1.21
C PRO A 108 -2.87 -6.76 1.99
N GLU A 109 -2.57 -6.28 3.21
CA GLU A 109 -3.53 -5.67 4.14
C GLU A 109 -4.33 -4.50 3.52
N ASP A 110 -3.66 -3.63 2.77
CA ASP A 110 -4.28 -2.49 2.10
C ASP A 110 -5.30 -2.92 1.03
N LEU A 111 -4.98 -3.98 0.27
CA LEU A 111 -5.92 -4.56 -0.69
C LEU A 111 -7.10 -5.21 0.03
N GLU A 112 -6.85 -5.98 1.06
CA GLU A 112 -7.88 -6.64 1.88
C GLU A 112 -8.86 -5.62 2.48
N ASN A 113 -8.35 -4.52 3.03
CA ASN A 113 -9.18 -3.44 3.58
C ASN A 113 -10.07 -2.77 2.52
N LEU A 114 -9.56 -2.59 1.29
CA LEU A 114 -10.36 -2.07 0.19
C LEU A 114 -11.43 -3.07 -0.27
N LEU A 115 -11.11 -4.37 -0.30
CA LEU A 115 -12.05 -5.43 -0.62
C LEU A 115 -13.19 -5.48 0.41
N ARG A 116 -12.87 -5.47 1.70
CA ARG A 116 -13.87 -5.42 2.79
C ARG A 116 -14.77 -4.19 2.67
N LYS A 117 -14.20 -3.03 2.31
CA LYS A 117 -14.98 -1.80 2.09
C LYS A 117 -15.90 -1.94 0.87
N ALA A 118 -15.41 -2.50 -0.23
CA ALA A 118 -16.22 -2.74 -1.43
C ALA A 118 -17.41 -3.67 -1.13
N THR A 119 -17.18 -4.78 -0.42
CA THR A 119 -18.24 -5.71 -0.01
C THR A 119 -19.32 -5.02 0.81
N ARG A 120 -18.95 -4.20 1.80
CA ARG A 120 -19.93 -3.43 2.61
C ARG A 120 -20.75 -2.49 1.74
N LEU A 121 -20.13 -1.81 0.77
CA LEU A 121 -20.81 -0.91 -0.14
C LEU A 121 -21.75 -1.66 -1.10
N HIS A 122 -21.36 -2.85 -1.58
CA HIS A 122 -22.26 -3.70 -2.39
C HIS A 122 -23.50 -4.12 -1.61
N VAL A 123 -23.32 -4.64 -0.40
CA VAL A 123 -24.43 -5.05 0.47
C VAL A 123 -25.34 -3.87 0.80
N HIS A 124 -24.80 -2.68 1.02
CA HIS A 124 -25.58 -1.47 1.22
C HIS A 124 -26.38 -1.10 -0.03
N PHE A 125 -25.73 -1.12 -1.19
CA PHE A 125 -26.36 -0.75 -2.47
C PHE A 125 -27.47 -1.73 -2.89
N ASP A 126 -27.33 -3.00 -2.56
CA ASP A 126 -28.38 -4.00 -2.84
C ASP A 126 -29.66 -3.70 -2.06
N LYS A 127 -29.54 -3.15 -0.85
CA LYS A 127 -30.66 -2.72 -0.02
C LYS A 127 -31.19 -1.33 -0.39
N ASN A 128 -30.29 -0.41 -0.79
CA ASN A 128 -30.58 1.01 -1.02
C ASN A 128 -30.18 1.45 -2.43
N LYS A 129 -30.89 0.99 -3.44
CA LYS A 129 -30.58 1.24 -4.87
C LYS A 129 -30.65 2.72 -5.28
N ALA A 130 -31.41 3.53 -4.56
CA ALA A 130 -31.54 4.96 -4.82
C ALA A 130 -30.35 5.80 -4.34
N ASP A 131 -29.40 5.23 -3.58
CA ASP A 131 -28.27 5.95 -3.02
C ASP A 131 -27.16 6.15 -4.07
N LEU A 132 -27.28 7.22 -4.84
CA LEU A 132 -26.31 7.58 -5.88
C LEU A 132 -24.95 7.99 -5.30
N GLY A 133 -24.91 8.53 -4.06
CA GLY A 133 -23.68 8.90 -3.38
C GLY A 133 -22.79 7.67 -3.11
N ASN A 134 -23.37 6.62 -2.53
CA ASN A 134 -22.67 5.37 -2.28
C ASN A 134 -22.35 4.59 -3.56
N LYS A 135 -23.18 4.69 -4.61
CA LYS A 135 -22.84 4.15 -5.94
C LYS A 135 -21.52 4.76 -6.46
N ARG A 136 -21.36 6.09 -6.37
CA ARG A 136 -20.13 6.77 -6.77
C ARG A 136 -18.95 6.36 -5.85
N ALA A 137 -19.17 6.25 -4.54
CA ALA A 137 -18.14 5.79 -3.60
C ALA A 137 -17.66 4.38 -3.95
N LEU A 138 -18.56 3.46 -4.31
CA LEU A 138 -18.22 2.11 -4.76
C LEU A 138 -17.32 2.14 -5.99
N GLN A 139 -17.69 2.88 -7.03
CA GLN A 139 -16.86 3.02 -8.25
C GLN A 139 -15.44 3.53 -7.94
N ILE A 140 -15.31 4.49 -7.01
CA ILE A 140 -14.02 5.01 -6.58
C ILE A 140 -13.19 3.94 -5.86
N VAL A 141 -13.82 3.13 -5.00
CA VAL A 141 -13.15 2.04 -4.28
C VAL A 141 -12.70 0.96 -5.25
N GLU A 142 -13.54 0.54 -6.20
CA GLU A 142 -13.20 -0.42 -7.24
C GLU A 142 -12.04 0.08 -8.11
N ALA A 143 -12.05 1.34 -8.52
CA ALA A 143 -10.94 1.93 -9.27
C ALA A 143 -9.61 1.88 -8.46
N LYS A 144 -9.66 2.06 -7.14
CA LYS A 144 -8.49 1.90 -6.25
C LYS A 144 -8.01 0.45 -6.19
N ILE A 145 -8.94 -0.52 -6.10
CA ILE A 145 -8.63 -1.96 -6.11
C ILE A 145 -7.92 -2.33 -7.42
N TYR A 146 -8.44 -1.92 -8.58
CA TYR A 146 -7.80 -2.17 -9.87
C TYR A 146 -6.39 -1.57 -9.98
N LYS A 147 -6.20 -0.34 -9.51
CA LYS A 147 -4.86 0.29 -9.51
C LYS A 147 -3.88 -0.45 -8.60
N LEU A 148 -4.33 -0.84 -7.41
CA LEU A 148 -3.52 -1.52 -6.42
C LEU A 148 -3.20 -2.96 -6.84
N SER A 149 -4.16 -3.70 -7.41
CA SER A 149 -3.94 -5.05 -7.92
C SER A 149 -2.91 -5.06 -9.05
N ARG A 150 -2.96 -4.08 -9.98
CA ARG A 150 -1.95 -3.91 -11.03
C ARG A 150 -0.54 -3.64 -10.46
N TYR A 151 -0.45 -2.86 -9.38
CA TYR A 151 0.81 -2.62 -8.69
C TYR A 151 1.36 -3.91 -8.08
N TYR A 152 0.55 -4.69 -7.35
CA TYR A 152 0.98 -5.92 -6.70
C TYR A 152 1.30 -7.04 -7.70
N LYS A 153 0.62 -7.12 -8.84
CA LYS A 153 0.99 -8.02 -9.94
C LYS A 153 2.38 -7.70 -10.49
N ARG A 154 2.67 -6.42 -10.73
CA ARG A 154 4.02 -5.98 -11.16
C ARG A 154 5.11 -6.25 -10.11
N LYS A 155 4.75 -6.25 -8.84
CA LYS A 155 5.66 -6.59 -7.73
C LYS A 155 5.80 -8.10 -7.48
N GLY A 156 5.06 -8.95 -8.17
CA GLY A 156 5.04 -10.39 -7.96
C GLY A 156 4.44 -10.83 -6.62
N VAL A 157 3.69 -9.95 -5.94
CA VAL A 157 3.01 -10.27 -4.66
C VAL A 157 1.69 -10.97 -4.91
N LEU A 158 1.02 -10.62 -6.01
CA LEU A 158 -0.21 -11.27 -6.47
C LEU A 158 0.07 -12.07 -7.73
N PRO A 159 -0.60 -13.22 -7.92
CA PRO A 159 -0.53 -13.98 -9.16
C PRO A 159 -1.07 -13.14 -10.34
N PRO A 160 -0.54 -13.35 -11.56
CA PRO A 160 -0.96 -12.60 -12.74
C PRO A 160 -2.45 -12.77 -13.07
N ASP A 161 -3.00 -13.95 -12.77
CA ASP A 161 -4.39 -14.32 -13.06
C ASP A 161 -5.40 -13.78 -12.05
N TRP A 162 -4.93 -13.22 -10.94
CA TRP A 162 -5.83 -12.66 -9.92
C TRP A 162 -6.76 -11.60 -10.50
N LYS A 163 -8.06 -11.75 -10.34
CA LYS A 163 -9.07 -10.79 -10.76
C LYS A 163 -9.94 -10.39 -9.58
N TYR A 164 -10.40 -9.16 -9.60
CA TYR A 164 -11.40 -8.69 -8.64
C TYR A 164 -12.79 -9.11 -9.11
N GLU A 165 -13.48 -9.90 -8.29
CA GLU A 165 -14.86 -10.32 -8.52
C GLU A 165 -15.76 -9.76 -7.41
N PRO A 166 -16.64 -8.79 -7.72
CA PRO A 166 -17.42 -8.10 -6.69
C PRO A 166 -18.36 -9.01 -5.90
N LYS A 167 -18.84 -10.10 -6.52
CA LYS A 167 -19.80 -11.03 -5.89
C LYS A 167 -19.15 -12.14 -5.06
N ALA A 168 -17.90 -12.50 -5.31
CA ALA A 168 -17.22 -13.61 -4.64
C ALA A 168 -16.72 -13.28 -3.22
N ILE A 169 -16.72 -12.00 -2.83
CA ILE A 169 -16.16 -11.53 -1.56
C ILE A 169 -17.19 -11.57 -0.41
N ALA A 170 -18.42 -11.94 -0.68
CA ALA A 170 -19.47 -12.05 0.35
C ALA A 170 -19.27 -13.22 1.34
N LEU A 171 -18.18 -14.00 1.20
CA LEU A 171 -17.92 -15.23 1.97
C LEU A 171 -16.74 -15.12 2.95
N PHE A 172 -16.22 -13.92 3.23
CA PHE A 172 -15.14 -13.73 4.21
C PHE A 172 -15.55 -12.80 5.34
#